data_635798fc62071bb3e398e1ff7c036601
#
_entry.id   635798fc62071bb3e398e1ff7c036601
#
_cell.length_a   1.000
_cell.length_b   1.000
_cell.length_c   1.000
_cell.angle_alpha   90.00
_cell.angle_beta   90.00
_cell.angle_gamma   90.00
#
_symmetry.space_group_name_H-M   'P 1'
#
loop_
_entity.id
_entity.type
_entity.pdbx_description
1 polymer ?
#
loop_
_entity_poly.entity_id
_entity_poly.type
_entity_poly.pdbx_seq_one_letter_code
_entity_poly.pdbx_strand_id
1 'polypeptide(L)' 'MNIYVRNLSPEITRSELLGCFEKHGEVSDVTISTYKVQGTSKATGFVEMPSKEQALAAIAALQGQDLGGNLLVIKED' A
#
# COMPACT_ATOMS: atom_id res chain seq x y z
N MET A 1 -1.33 8.11 10.87
CA MET A 1 -0.17 8.22 9.96
C MET A 1 -0.61 7.84 8.56
N ASN A 2 -0.24 8.64 7.58
CA ASN A 2 -0.57 8.39 6.19
C ASN A 2 0.59 7.68 5.51
N ILE A 3 0.26 6.64 4.76
CA ILE A 3 1.25 5.80 4.10
C ILE A 3 0.93 5.75 2.62
N TYR A 4 1.92 6.02 1.78
CA TYR A 4 1.77 5.88 0.34
C TYR A 4 2.47 4.61 -0.11
N VAL A 5 1.77 3.81 -0.91
CA VAL A 5 2.28 2.55 -1.45
C VAL A 5 2.35 2.69 -2.96
N ARG A 6 3.54 2.58 -3.50
CA ARG A 6 3.79 2.71 -4.94
C ARG A 6 4.13 1.37 -5.56
N ASN A 7 4.13 1.33 -6.86
CA ASN A 7 4.46 0.14 -7.65
C ASN A 7 3.49 -1.01 -7.42
N LEU A 8 2.23 -0.68 -7.17
CA LEU A 8 1.19 -1.70 -7.06
C LEU A 8 0.83 -2.26 -8.43
N SER A 9 0.46 -3.54 -8.47
CA SER A 9 -0.14 -4.12 -9.65
C SER A 9 -1.44 -3.38 -9.97
N PRO A 10 -1.72 -3.02 -11.23
CA PRO A 10 -2.97 -2.35 -11.58
C PRO A 10 -4.20 -3.22 -11.33
N GLU A 11 -4.00 -4.51 -11.10
CA GLU A 11 -5.10 -5.45 -10.82
C GLU A 11 -5.35 -5.64 -9.32
N ILE A 12 -4.56 -5.00 -8.47
CA ILE A 12 -4.73 -5.15 -7.02
C ILE A 12 -6.08 -4.61 -6.57
N THR A 13 -6.69 -5.30 -5.61
CA THR A 13 -7.94 -4.85 -5.03
C THR A 13 -7.70 -4.12 -3.71
N ARG A 14 -8.67 -3.29 -3.32
CA ARG A 14 -8.63 -2.62 -2.03
C ARG A 14 -8.53 -3.63 -0.88
N SER A 15 -9.27 -4.73 -0.98
CA SER A 15 -9.26 -5.78 0.04
C SER A 15 -7.88 -6.42 0.20
N GLU A 16 -7.17 -6.63 -0.90
CA GLU A 16 -5.82 -7.20 -0.86
C GLU A 16 -4.85 -6.26 -0.15
N LEU A 17 -4.89 -4.99 -0.49
CA LEU A 17 -4.01 -4.00 0.14
C LEU A 17 -4.35 -3.83 1.62
N LEU A 18 -5.63 -3.75 1.94
CA LEU A 18 -6.11 -3.66 3.31
C LEU A 18 -5.63 -4.86 4.13
N GLY A 19 -5.76 -6.07 3.58
CA GLY A 19 -5.33 -7.28 4.27
C GLY A 19 -3.84 -7.30 4.59
N CYS A 20 -3.02 -6.75 3.71
CA CYS A 20 -1.58 -6.66 3.96
C CYS A 20 -1.25 -5.78 5.16
N PHE A 21 -1.93 -4.65 5.28
CA PHE A 21 -1.66 -3.70 6.36
C PHE A 21 -2.35 -4.07 7.67
N GLU A 22 -3.52 -4.68 7.60
CA GLU A 22 -4.24 -5.10 8.82
C GLU A 22 -3.49 -6.13 9.66
N LYS A 23 -2.59 -6.86 9.05
CA LYS A 23 -1.74 -7.81 9.78
C LYS A 23 -0.81 -7.12 10.77
N HIS A 24 -0.60 -5.84 10.60
CA HIS A 24 0.36 -5.07 11.41
C HIS A 24 -0.32 -4.06 12.33
N GLY A 25 -1.63 -3.90 12.23
CA GLY A 25 -2.37 -3.00 13.09
C GLY A 25 -3.68 -2.53 12.50
N GLU A 26 -4.31 -1.59 13.19
CA GLU A 26 -5.57 -1.03 12.76
C GLU A 26 -5.40 -0.12 11.55
N VAL A 27 -6.26 -0.28 10.57
CA VAL A 27 -6.29 0.55 9.35
C VAL A 27 -7.62 1.29 9.33
N SER A 28 -7.57 2.62 9.25
CA SER A 28 -8.78 3.43 9.22
C SER A 28 -9.27 3.73 7.81
N ASP A 29 -8.37 3.75 6.83
CA ASP A 29 -8.74 4.00 5.44
C ASP A 29 -7.74 3.42 4.46
N VAL A 30 -8.24 2.95 3.32
CA VAL A 30 -7.44 2.46 2.20
C VAL A 30 -8.06 2.96 0.91
N THR A 31 -7.25 3.54 0.05
CA THR A 31 -7.67 4.00 -1.27
C THR A 31 -6.65 3.56 -2.30
N ILE A 32 -7.11 3.14 -3.47
CA ILE A 32 -6.25 2.79 -4.59
C ILE A 32 -6.61 3.67 -5.77
N SER A 33 -5.59 4.28 -6.37
CA SER A 33 -5.74 5.06 -7.59
C SER A 33 -5.02 4.34 -8.72
N THR A 34 -5.70 4.16 -9.84
CA THR A 34 -5.12 3.59 -11.04
C THR A 34 -4.99 4.69 -12.10
N TYR A 35 -3.92 4.63 -12.87
CA TYR A 35 -3.67 5.62 -13.92
C TYR A 35 -2.84 4.98 -15.02
N LYS A 36 -2.76 5.65 -16.16
CA LYS A 36 -1.98 5.17 -17.30
C LYS A 36 -0.84 6.12 -17.59
N VAL A 37 0.33 5.55 -17.86
CA VAL A 37 1.50 6.27 -18.33
C VAL A 37 1.94 5.61 -19.64
N GLN A 38 1.84 6.34 -20.75
CA GLN A 38 2.22 5.82 -22.07
C GLN A 38 1.55 4.48 -22.39
N GLY A 39 0.26 4.36 -22.08
CA GLY A 39 -0.50 3.14 -22.33
C GLY A 39 -0.34 2.03 -21.31
N THR A 40 0.57 2.18 -20.37
CA THR A 40 0.78 1.20 -19.31
C THR A 40 -0.03 1.55 -18.06
N SER A 41 -0.81 0.60 -17.58
CA SER A 41 -1.59 0.79 -16.35
C SER A 41 -0.69 0.72 -15.12
N LYS A 42 -0.87 1.66 -14.21
CA LYS A 42 -0.14 1.73 -12.95
C LYS A 42 -1.10 1.99 -11.80
N ALA A 43 -0.68 1.64 -10.59
CA ALA A 43 -1.51 1.85 -9.42
C ALA A 43 -0.67 2.34 -8.24
N THR A 44 -1.26 3.23 -7.46
CA THR A 44 -0.72 3.65 -6.18
C THR A 44 -1.79 3.48 -5.11
N GLY A 45 -1.36 3.20 -3.88
CA GLY A 45 -2.25 3.07 -2.75
C GLY A 45 -2.00 4.12 -1.70
N PHE A 46 -3.05 4.42 -0.97
CA PHE A 46 -2.99 5.29 0.20
C PHE A 46 -3.60 4.52 1.36
N VAL A 47 -2.86 4.44 2.47
CA VAL A 47 -3.30 3.73 3.66
C VAL A 47 -3.17 4.67 4.85
N GLU A 48 -4.22 4.76 5.66
CA GLU A 48 -4.19 5.52 6.89
C GLU A 48 -4.26 4.58 8.08
N MET A 49 -3.27 4.66 8.96
CA MET A 49 -3.20 3.90 10.19
C MET A 49 -3.13 4.86 11.38
N PRO A 50 -4.08 4.77 12.34
CA PRO A 50 -4.11 5.69 13.48
C PRO A 50 -2.90 5.58 14.40
N SER A 51 -2.36 4.37 14.56
CA SER A 51 -1.21 4.15 15.43
C SER A 51 0.10 4.33 14.67
N LYS A 52 0.90 5.30 15.07
CA LYS A 52 2.20 5.54 14.46
C LYS A 52 3.13 4.33 14.61
N GLU A 53 3.10 3.68 15.76
CA GLU A 53 3.93 2.49 16.00
C GLU A 53 3.56 1.34 15.07
N GLN A 54 2.27 1.10 14.91
CA GLN A 54 1.79 0.05 14.01
C GLN A 54 2.09 0.40 12.56
N ALA A 55 1.93 1.67 12.19
CA ALA A 55 2.23 2.13 10.84
C ALA A 55 3.71 1.94 10.50
N LEU A 56 4.60 2.30 11.40
CA LEU A 56 6.04 2.11 11.20
C LEU A 56 6.41 0.64 11.10
N ALA A 57 5.79 -0.21 11.92
CA ALA A 57 5.99 -1.65 11.84
C ALA A 57 5.53 -2.22 10.50
N ALA A 58 4.39 -1.75 10.01
CA ALA A 58 3.86 -2.17 8.71
C ALA A 58 4.80 -1.75 7.58
N ILE A 59 5.29 -0.51 7.60
CA ILE A 59 6.23 -0.03 6.59
C ILE A 59 7.49 -0.89 6.59
N ALA A 60 8.07 -1.16 7.75
CA ALA A 60 9.29 -1.96 7.85
C ALA A 60 9.08 -3.39 7.36
N ALA A 61 7.92 -3.97 7.64
CA ALA A 61 7.61 -5.35 7.25
C ALA A 61 7.29 -5.48 5.75
N LEU A 62 6.62 -4.49 5.18
CA LEU A 62 6.11 -4.57 3.81
C LEU A 62 7.02 -3.93 2.77
N GLN A 63 7.98 -3.11 3.17
CA GLN A 63 8.89 -2.48 2.24
C GLN A 63 9.67 -3.53 1.45
N GLY A 64 9.59 -3.47 0.13
CA GLY A 64 10.27 -4.41 -0.75
C GLY A 64 9.60 -5.77 -0.87
N GLN A 65 8.44 -5.98 -0.25
CA GLN A 65 7.70 -7.22 -0.40
C GLN A 65 7.06 -7.32 -1.79
N ASP A 66 6.95 -8.52 -2.29
CA ASP A 66 6.28 -8.79 -3.55
C ASP A 66 4.78 -8.93 -3.31
N LEU A 67 3.99 -8.16 -4.04
CA LEU A 67 2.54 -8.28 -4.00
C LEU A 67 2.01 -8.28 -5.43
N GLY A 68 1.50 -9.41 -5.87
CA GLY A 68 0.97 -9.54 -7.22
C GLY A 68 2.03 -9.44 -8.31
N GLY A 69 3.29 -9.78 -8.00
CA GLY A 69 4.39 -9.73 -8.94
C GLY A 69 5.18 -8.42 -8.93
N ASN A 70 4.76 -7.45 -8.12
CA ASN A 70 5.43 -6.16 -8.01
C ASN A 70 6.01 -5.96 -6.61
N LEU A 71 7.23 -5.46 -6.55
CA LEU A 71 7.84 -5.11 -5.26
C LEU A 71 7.28 -3.77 -4.75
N LEU A 72 6.78 -3.77 -3.53
CA LEU A 72 6.18 -2.58 -2.94
C LEU A 72 7.24 -1.53 -2.62
N VAL A 73 6.93 -0.29 -2.96
CA VAL A 73 7.71 0.88 -2.56
C VAL A 73 6.82 1.71 -1.65
N ILE A 74 7.17 1.77 -0.39
CA ILE A 74 6.33 2.38 0.63
C ILE A 74 6.98 3.63 1.16
N LYS A 75 6.21 4.70 1.25
CA LYS A 75 6.67 5.97 1.79
C LYS A 75 5.69 6.49 2.83
N GLU A 76 6.25 7.05 3.87
CA GLU A 76 5.52 7.77 4.90
C GLU A 76 5.25 9.20 4.42
N ASP A 77 4.06 9.70 4.70
CA ASP A 77 3.72 11.09 4.42
C ASP A 77 4.11 11.98 5.60
#